data_c3fa7129c5223bd4c6729b6dc04f271a
#
_entry.id   c3fa7129c5223bd4c6729b6dc04f271a
#
_cell.length_a   1.000
_cell.length_b   1.000
_cell.length_c   1.000
_cell.angle_alpha   90.00
_cell.angle_beta   90.00
_cell.angle_gamma   90.00
#
_symmetry.space_group_name_H-M   'P 1'
#
loop_
_entity.id
_entity.type
_entity.pdbx_description
1 polymer ?
#
loop_
_entity_poly.entity_id
_entity_poly.type
_entity_poly.pdbx_seq_one_letter_code
_entity_poly.pdbx_strand_id
1 'polypeptide(L)'
;EQIALPRAVRRLKVDILHCTSNTAPLWCPIPLVLTLHDIIYLEPRQHRSPSLYQEMGWHYRRLVVPRILKKCKKIITVSHFECTRIREALHLPNRQITAVYNGYSTHFRKNETLDENIIQKYIPQEGFLFFLGNTDPKKNAARTLKAYSLYLKASAIKRPLLIADLKEEHIDALLQQEGITDIKAHLFYPGSVSYTHLRAH
;
A
#
# COMPACT_ATOMS: atom_id res chain seq x y z
N GLU A 1 22.67 1.22 1.94
CA GLU A 1 22.35 0.67 0.63
C GLU A 1 23.49 0.92 -0.37
N GLN A 2 23.93 2.15 -0.59
CA GLN A 2 24.89 2.51 -1.66
C GLN A 2 26.30 1.97 -1.45
N ILE A 3 26.71 1.67 -0.23
CA ILE A 3 28.06 1.19 0.11
C ILE A 3 28.03 -0.26 0.63
N ALA A 4 27.16 -0.53 1.61
CA ALA A 4 27.14 -1.83 2.28
C ALA A 4 26.69 -2.96 1.33
N LEU A 5 25.68 -2.71 0.49
CA LEU A 5 25.12 -3.73 -0.40
C LEU A 5 26.13 -4.15 -1.50
N PRO A 6 26.81 -3.25 -2.24
CA PRO A 6 27.87 -3.64 -3.18
C PRO A 6 29.04 -4.38 -2.54
N ARG A 7 29.41 -4.03 -1.29
CA ARG A 7 30.44 -4.76 -0.54
C ARG A 7 30.00 -6.19 -0.18
N ALA A 8 28.75 -6.33 0.30
CA ALA A 8 28.17 -7.63 0.64
C ALA A 8 28.11 -8.56 -0.57
N VAL A 9 27.65 -8.04 -1.71
CA VAL A 9 27.59 -8.76 -3.00
C VAL A 9 28.95 -9.30 -3.43
N ARG A 10 30.02 -8.49 -3.33
CA ARG A 10 31.37 -8.93 -3.62
C ARG A 10 31.85 -10.03 -2.67
N ARG A 11 31.60 -9.85 -1.36
CA ARG A 11 32.04 -10.81 -0.32
C ARG A 11 31.33 -12.15 -0.48
N LEU A 12 30.04 -12.14 -0.82
CA LEU A 12 29.22 -13.34 -0.94
C LEU A 12 29.37 -14.03 -2.30
N LYS A 13 30.09 -13.41 -3.26
CA LYS A 13 30.33 -13.94 -4.62
C LYS A 13 29.05 -14.39 -5.32
N VAL A 14 27.97 -13.61 -5.20
CA VAL A 14 26.69 -13.90 -5.85
C VAL A 14 26.70 -13.45 -7.31
N ASP A 15 25.93 -14.11 -8.16
CA ASP A 15 25.91 -13.88 -9.62
C ASP A 15 24.94 -12.77 -10.03
N ILE A 16 23.91 -12.52 -9.22
CA ILE A 16 22.85 -11.55 -9.50
C ILE A 16 22.37 -10.90 -8.20
N LEU A 17 22.05 -9.62 -8.25
CA LEU A 17 21.41 -8.90 -7.17
C LEU A 17 19.98 -8.54 -7.56
N HIS A 18 19.01 -8.99 -6.77
CA HIS A 18 17.62 -8.57 -6.88
C HIS A 18 17.22 -7.68 -5.71
N CYS A 19 16.94 -6.41 -6.00
CA CYS A 19 16.38 -5.47 -5.02
C CYS A 19 14.86 -5.47 -5.15
N THR A 20 14.18 -5.82 -4.06
CA THR A 20 12.71 -6.03 -4.03
C THR A 20 11.91 -4.80 -3.60
N SER A 21 12.57 -3.65 -3.46
CA SER A 21 11.93 -2.35 -3.16
C SER A 21 12.37 -1.32 -4.17
N ASN A 22 11.67 -0.17 -4.20
CA ASN A 22 11.83 0.87 -5.24
C ASN A 22 13.24 1.48 -5.36
N THR A 23 14.23 1.00 -4.64
CA THR A 23 15.62 1.51 -4.66
C THR A 23 16.65 0.38 -4.75
N ALA A 24 17.84 0.73 -5.24
CA ALA A 24 18.99 -0.15 -5.34
C ALA A 24 20.29 0.67 -5.33
N PRO A 25 21.48 0.06 -5.23
CA PRO A 25 22.73 0.80 -5.34
C PRO A 25 22.93 1.36 -6.75
N LEU A 26 23.41 2.60 -6.84
CA LEU A 26 23.79 3.25 -8.10
C LEU A 26 24.93 2.53 -8.84
N TRP A 27 25.75 1.84 -8.08
CA TRP A 27 26.83 1.02 -8.59
C TRP A 27 26.70 -0.40 -8.04
N CYS A 28 26.66 -1.37 -8.92
CA CYS A 28 26.61 -2.79 -8.59
C CYS A 28 27.62 -3.53 -9.50
N PRO A 29 28.52 -4.37 -8.93
CA PRO A 29 29.55 -5.09 -9.70
C PRO A 29 29.00 -6.26 -10.50
N ILE A 30 27.74 -6.63 -10.31
CA ILE A 30 27.07 -7.77 -10.94
C ILE A 30 25.73 -7.33 -11.54
N PRO A 31 25.08 -8.16 -12.38
CA PRO A 31 23.76 -7.87 -12.91
C PRO A 31 22.75 -7.51 -11.84
N LEU A 32 22.02 -6.41 -12.04
CA LEU A 32 21.01 -5.89 -11.14
C LEU A 32 19.61 -6.10 -11.69
N VAL A 33 18.73 -6.68 -10.90
CA VAL A 33 17.29 -6.74 -11.10
C VAL A 33 16.63 -5.87 -10.04
N LEU A 34 15.63 -5.09 -10.43
CA LEU A 34 14.89 -4.22 -9.51
C LEU A 34 13.39 -4.50 -9.61
N THR A 35 12.73 -4.73 -8.48
CA THR A 35 11.27 -4.62 -8.40
C THR A 35 10.90 -3.17 -8.12
N LEU A 36 10.28 -2.52 -9.09
CA LEU A 36 9.76 -1.16 -9.00
C LEU A 36 8.23 -1.25 -8.86
N HIS A 37 7.72 -1.01 -7.67
CA HIS A 37 6.30 -1.17 -7.36
C HIS A 37 5.45 -0.05 -7.99
N ASP A 38 5.95 1.19 -7.93
CA ASP A 38 5.29 2.39 -8.44
C ASP A 38 6.29 3.50 -8.74
N ILE A 39 5.79 4.57 -9.34
CA ILE A 39 6.55 5.81 -9.61
C ILE A 39 5.90 7.04 -8.97
N ILE A 40 5.16 6.86 -7.88
CA ILE A 40 4.47 7.95 -7.16
C ILE A 40 5.44 9.10 -6.79
N TYR A 41 6.70 8.79 -6.52
CA TYR A 41 7.73 9.79 -6.22
C TYR A 41 8.08 10.73 -7.40
N LEU A 42 7.69 10.40 -8.63
CA LEU A 42 7.83 11.27 -9.82
C LEU A 42 6.64 12.21 -10.00
N GLU A 43 5.51 11.93 -9.37
CA GLU A 43 4.31 12.76 -9.48
C GLU A 43 4.47 14.10 -8.75
N PRO A 44 3.78 15.15 -9.23
CA PRO A 44 3.68 16.39 -8.49
C PRO A 44 3.06 16.16 -7.11
N ARG A 45 3.69 16.68 -6.08
CA ARG A 45 3.12 16.64 -4.73
C ARG A 45 2.13 17.76 -4.53
N GLN A 46 0.94 17.42 -4.03
CA GLN A 46 -0.04 18.41 -3.60
C GLN A 46 0.31 19.00 -2.21
N HIS A 47 0.95 18.22 -1.35
CA HIS A 47 1.34 18.64 0.00
C HIS A 47 2.75 18.13 0.35
N ARG A 48 3.52 18.94 1.10
CA ARG A 48 4.78 18.49 1.70
C ARG A 48 4.50 17.57 2.88
N SER A 49 5.34 16.56 3.06
CA SER A 49 5.26 15.73 4.25
C SER A 49 5.72 16.51 5.48
N PRO A 50 5.04 16.38 6.63
CA PRO A 50 5.49 16.96 7.88
C PRO A 50 6.79 16.33 8.40
N SER A 51 7.19 15.15 7.88
CA SER A 51 8.38 14.42 8.28
C SER A 51 9.57 14.74 7.36
N LEU A 52 10.64 15.30 7.92
CA LEU A 52 11.91 15.53 7.22
C LEU A 52 12.48 14.23 6.61
N TYR A 53 12.33 13.10 7.30
CA TYR A 53 12.77 11.79 6.80
C TYR A 53 12.02 11.38 5.51
N GLN A 54 10.72 11.56 5.47
CA GLN A 54 9.92 11.28 4.28
C GLN A 54 10.25 12.22 3.13
N GLU A 55 10.52 13.49 3.45
CA GLU A 55 10.93 14.50 2.47
C GLU A 55 12.28 14.13 1.83
N MET A 56 13.28 13.83 2.66
CA MET A 56 14.59 13.36 2.19
C MET A 56 14.46 12.07 1.36
N GLY A 57 13.65 11.11 1.81
CA GLY A 57 13.40 9.88 1.10
C GLY A 57 12.74 10.07 -0.26
N TRP A 58 11.87 11.07 -0.39
CA TRP A 58 11.25 11.43 -1.67
C TRP A 58 12.28 12.01 -2.65
N HIS A 59 13.07 12.99 -2.22
CA HIS A 59 14.14 13.58 -3.03
C HIS A 59 15.18 12.53 -3.44
N TYR A 60 15.57 11.68 -2.50
CA TYR A 60 16.49 10.57 -2.77
C TYR A 60 15.96 9.66 -3.89
N ARG A 61 14.72 9.18 -3.79
CA ARG A 61 14.12 8.33 -4.81
C ARG A 61 14.02 9.02 -6.16
N ARG A 62 13.60 10.27 -6.18
CA ARG A 62 13.47 11.06 -7.41
C ARG A 62 14.81 11.25 -8.15
N LEU A 63 15.89 11.37 -7.39
CA LEU A 63 17.24 11.52 -7.94
C LEU A 63 17.87 10.17 -8.34
N VAL A 64 17.74 9.18 -7.49
CA VAL A 64 18.50 7.92 -7.57
C VAL A 64 17.83 6.91 -8.48
N VAL A 65 16.50 6.72 -8.39
CA VAL A 65 15.82 5.65 -9.12
C VAL A 65 15.92 5.77 -10.64
N PRO A 66 15.72 6.93 -11.28
CA PRO A 66 15.88 7.03 -12.72
C PRO A 66 17.30 6.65 -13.22
N ARG A 67 18.32 6.89 -12.38
CA ARG A 67 19.72 6.51 -12.70
C ARG A 67 19.97 5.01 -12.55
N ILE A 68 19.36 4.40 -11.53
CA ILE A 68 19.45 2.95 -11.31
C ILE A 68 18.79 2.19 -12.46
N LEU A 69 17.60 2.62 -12.88
CA LEU A 69 16.82 1.92 -13.92
C LEU A 69 17.59 1.78 -15.23
N LYS A 70 18.39 2.78 -15.61
CA LYS A 70 19.26 2.71 -16.79
C LYS A 70 20.33 1.61 -16.70
N LYS A 71 20.67 1.18 -15.48
CA LYS A 71 21.71 0.16 -15.21
C LYS A 71 21.13 -1.22 -14.94
N CYS A 72 19.81 -1.32 -14.68
CA CYS A 72 19.17 -2.59 -14.44
C CYS A 72 19.15 -3.47 -15.68
N LYS A 73 19.50 -4.73 -15.52
CA LYS A 73 19.32 -5.76 -16.56
C LYS A 73 17.85 -6.06 -16.78
N LYS A 74 17.08 -6.06 -15.69
CA LYS A 74 15.64 -6.29 -15.73
C LYS A 74 14.94 -5.48 -14.64
N ILE A 75 13.77 -4.96 -14.97
CA ILE A 75 12.87 -4.30 -14.06
C ILE A 75 11.61 -5.17 -13.96
N ILE A 76 11.18 -5.45 -12.76
CA ILE A 76 9.93 -6.14 -12.46
C ILE A 76 8.97 -5.11 -11.86
N THR A 77 7.72 -5.15 -12.25
CA THR A 77 6.67 -4.35 -11.61
C THR A 77 5.44 -5.20 -11.32
N VAL A 78 4.52 -4.70 -10.50
CA VAL A 78 3.47 -5.52 -9.86
C VAL A 78 2.18 -5.63 -10.67
N SER A 79 2.06 -4.90 -11.80
CA SER A 79 0.88 -4.97 -12.67
C SER A 79 1.17 -4.51 -14.09
N HIS A 80 0.34 -4.89 -15.05
CA HIS A 80 0.44 -4.37 -16.41
C HIS A 80 0.16 -2.86 -16.48
N PHE A 81 -0.70 -2.35 -15.64
CA PHE A 81 -0.96 -0.92 -15.53
C PHE A 81 0.32 -0.15 -15.16
N GLU A 82 0.99 -0.55 -14.07
CA GLU A 82 2.25 0.09 -13.66
C GLU A 82 3.37 -0.16 -14.68
N CYS A 83 3.40 -1.31 -15.36
CA CYS A 83 4.37 -1.60 -16.41
C CYS A 83 4.29 -0.56 -17.54
N THR A 84 3.08 -0.28 -18.03
CA THR A 84 2.84 0.73 -19.07
C THR A 84 3.21 2.11 -18.56
N ARG A 85 2.74 2.48 -17.38
CA ARG A 85 2.98 3.79 -16.77
C ARG A 85 4.47 4.09 -16.53
N ILE A 86 5.20 3.11 -15.98
CA ILE A 86 6.66 3.22 -15.72
C ILE A 86 7.41 3.34 -17.05
N ARG A 87 7.07 2.50 -18.04
CA ARG A 87 7.70 2.51 -19.35
C ARG A 87 7.55 3.86 -20.04
N GLU A 88 6.36 4.43 -20.05
CA GLU A 88 6.07 5.72 -20.67
C GLU A 88 6.73 6.88 -19.94
N ALA A 89 6.61 6.94 -18.61
CA ALA A 89 7.19 8.02 -17.81
C ALA A 89 8.72 8.06 -17.85
N LEU A 90 9.38 6.91 -18.02
CA LEU A 90 10.84 6.79 -17.96
C LEU A 90 11.48 6.39 -19.30
N HIS A 91 10.69 6.33 -20.37
CA HIS A 91 11.11 5.98 -21.74
C HIS A 91 11.93 4.67 -21.80
N LEU A 92 11.45 3.64 -21.08
CA LEU A 92 12.12 2.34 -21.01
C LEU A 92 11.77 1.44 -22.21
N PRO A 93 12.73 0.66 -22.73
CA PRO A 93 12.44 -0.32 -23.77
C PRO A 93 11.60 -1.49 -23.22
N ASN A 94 10.70 -2.03 -24.05
CA ASN A 94 9.78 -3.13 -23.69
C ASN A 94 10.50 -4.35 -23.09
N ARG A 95 11.67 -4.70 -23.62
CA ARG A 95 12.47 -5.85 -23.16
C ARG A 95 13.02 -5.70 -21.74
N GLN A 96 13.11 -4.47 -21.22
CA GLN A 96 13.74 -4.18 -19.94
C GLN A 96 12.77 -4.33 -18.76
N ILE A 97 11.47 -4.13 -18.98
CA ILE A 97 10.46 -4.17 -17.93
C ILE A 97 9.46 -5.30 -18.15
N THR A 98 9.02 -5.95 -17.07
CA THR A 98 8.04 -7.03 -17.09
C THR A 98 7.10 -6.89 -15.89
N ALA A 99 5.81 -7.12 -16.11
CA ALA A 99 4.84 -7.21 -15.04
C ALA A 99 4.83 -8.62 -14.46
N VAL A 100 4.96 -8.71 -13.13
CA VAL A 100 4.79 -9.94 -12.35
C VAL A 100 3.86 -9.59 -11.20
N TYR A 101 2.66 -10.13 -11.22
CA TYR A 101 1.65 -9.86 -10.18
C TYR A 101 2.09 -10.40 -8.83
N ASN A 102 1.75 -9.67 -7.77
CA ASN A 102 1.96 -10.16 -6.42
C ASN A 102 1.12 -11.40 -6.17
N GLY A 103 1.73 -12.41 -5.57
CA GLY A 103 1.03 -13.53 -4.99
C GLY A 103 0.39 -13.17 -3.65
N TYR A 104 -0.44 -14.03 -3.14
CA TYR A 104 -0.97 -13.96 -1.78
C TYR A 104 -0.47 -15.15 -0.95
N SER A 105 -0.35 -14.92 0.35
CA SER A 105 0.05 -15.98 1.27
C SER A 105 -1.04 -17.06 1.38
N THR A 106 -0.62 -18.33 1.46
CA THR A 106 -1.53 -19.45 1.74
C THR A 106 -2.31 -19.31 3.05
N HIS A 107 -1.90 -18.40 3.91
CA HIS A 107 -2.63 -18.03 5.12
C HIS A 107 -3.96 -17.29 4.84
N PHE A 108 -4.08 -16.64 3.67
CA PHE A 108 -5.33 -16.02 3.22
C PHE A 108 -6.18 -17.05 2.45
N ARG A 109 -6.52 -18.13 3.13
CA ARG A 109 -7.46 -19.14 2.61
C ARG A 109 -8.78 -18.96 3.35
N LYS A 110 -9.88 -19.23 2.64
CA LYS A 110 -11.18 -19.41 3.29
C LYS A 110 -11.07 -20.67 4.16
N ASN A 111 -10.88 -20.48 5.45
CA ASN A 111 -10.89 -21.57 6.42
C ASN A 111 -12.35 -21.96 6.65
N GLU A 112 -12.63 -23.26 6.62
CA GLU A 112 -13.95 -23.80 6.95
C GLU A 112 -14.27 -23.65 8.45
N THR A 113 -13.23 -23.41 9.28
CA THR A 113 -13.35 -23.15 10.71
C THR A 113 -12.88 -21.71 11.00
N LEU A 114 -13.74 -20.74 10.71
CA LEU A 114 -13.54 -19.38 11.22
C LEU A 114 -13.75 -19.41 12.74
N ASP A 115 -12.81 -18.88 13.50
CA ASP A 115 -13.04 -18.62 14.91
C ASP A 115 -13.96 -17.39 15.00
N GLU A 116 -15.26 -17.63 15.03
CA GLU A 116 -16.31 -16.62 15.13
C GLU A 116 -16.09 -15.69 16.34
N ASN A 117 -15.44 -16.18 17.40
CA ASN A 117 -15.13 -15.39 18.59
C ASN A 117 -14.19 -14.25 18.28
N ILE A 118 -13.29 -14.39 17.30
CA ILE A 118 -12.38 -13.31 16.89
C ILE A 118 -13.18 -12.18 16.24
N ILE A 119 -14.11 -12.50 15.37
CA ILE A 119 -14.94 -11.51 14.65
C ILE A 119 -15.89 -10.82 15.64
N GLN A 120 -16.56 -11.58 16.50
CA GLN A 120 -17.50 -11.06 17.50
C GLN A 120 -16.84 -10.08 18.49
N LYS A 121 -15.55 -10.23 18.74
CA LYS A 121 -14.77 -9.28 19.56
C LYS A 121 -14.74 -7.87 18.97
N TYR A 122 -14.81 -7.74 17.66
CA TYR A 122 -14.71 -6.46 16.95
C TYR A 122 -16.06 -5.98 16.42
N ILE A 123 -16.94 -6.89 16.09
CA ILE A 123 -18.26 -6.61 15.54
C ILE A 123 -19.27 -7.63 16.09
N PRO A 124 -20.31 -7.18 16.81
CA PRO A 124 -21.32 -8.07 17.42
C PRO A 124 -22.37 -8.58 16.41
N GLN A 125 -22.31 -8.19 15.15
CA GLN A 125 -23.32 -8.50 14.12
C GLN A 125 -22.74 -9.37 13.01
N GLU A 126 -23.56 -10.30 12.51
CA GLU A 126 -23.22 -11.05 11.30
C GLU A 126 -23.25 -10.16 10.06
N GLY A 127 -22.21 -10.27 9.26
CA GLY A 127 -22.05 -9.54 8.00
C GLY A 127 -21.74 -8.06 8.23
N PHE A 128 -20.57 -7.65 7.79
CA PHE A 128 -20.08 -6.29 7.90
C PHE A 128 -19.34 -5.87 6.62
N LEU A 129 -19.17 -4.55 6.47
CA LEU A 129 -18.28 -3.97 5.49
C LEU A 129 -16.93 -3.67 6.17
N PHE A 130 -15.83 -3.88 5.46
CA PHE A 130 -14.50 -3.64 5.98
C PHE A 130 -13.78 -2.56 5.18
N PHE A 131 -13.19 -1.59 5.87
CA PHE A 131 -12.35 -0.56 5.27
C PHE A 131 -11.01 -0.47 5.99
N LEU A 132 -9.93 -0.75 5.26
CA LEU A 132 -8.58 -0.52 5.74
C LEU A 132 -8.21 0.95 5.49
N GLY A 133 -8.38 1.77 6.51
CA GLY A 133 -8.16 3.19 6.48
C GLY A 133 -6.70 3.59 6.60
N ASN A 134 -6.47 4.87 6.49
CA ASN A 134 -5.21 5.56 6.82
C ASN A 134 -5.49 7.06 6.75
N THR A 135 -4.64 7.87 7.37
CA THR A 135 -4.68 9.33 7.27
C THR A 135 -4.19 9.88 5.94
N ASP A 136 -3.59 9.05 5.08
CA ASP A 136 -3.16 9.44 3.73
C ASP A 136 -4.40 9.78 2.88
N PRO A 137 -4.48 10.98 2.26
CA PRO A 137 -5.58 11.38 1.38
C PRO A 137 -5.87 10.39 0.25
N LYS A 138 -4.88 9.62 -0.19
CA LYS A 138 -5.02 8.57 -1.22
C LYS A 138 -5.93 7.41 -0.80
N LYS A 139 -6.09 7.18 0.50
CA LYS A 139 -7.04 6.18 1.03
C LYS A 139 -8.49 6.63 0.97
N ASN A 140 -8.70 7.92 0.73
CA ASN A 140 -9.99 8.50 0.42
C ASN A 140 -11.08 8.22 1.49
N ALA A 141 -10.69 8.29 2.77
CA ALA A 141 -11.56 7.96 3.90
C ALA A 141 -12.85 8.80 3.91
N ALA A 142 -12.76 10.10 3.62
CA ALA A 142 -13.93 10.99 3.58
C ALA A 142 -14.99 10.51 2.57
N ARG A 143 -14.58 10.16 1.33
CA ARG A 143 -15.53 9.65 0.33
C ARG A 143 -16.05 8.26 0.67
N THR A 144 -15.26 7.42 1.33
CA THR A 144 -15.72 6.12 1.82
C THR A 144 -16.83 6.29 2.85
N LEU A 145 -16.68 7.22 3.80
CA LEU A 145 -17.72 7.53 4.78
C LEU A 145 -18.98 8.12 4.13
N LYS A 146 -18.83 9.01 3.14
CA LYS A 146 -19.98 9.50 2.36
C LYS A 146 -20.72 8.38 1.61
N ALA A 147 -19.97 7.50 0.93
CA ALA A 147 -20.56 6.36 0.24
C ALA A 147 -21.29 5.43 1.20
N TYR A 148 -20.72 5.21 2.39
CA TYR A 148 -21.37 4.43 3.44
C TYR A 148 -22.66 5.09 3.97
N SER A 149 -22.68 6.41 4.15
CA SER A 149 -23.90 7.15 4.50
C SER A 149 -25.00 6.94 3.45
N LEU A 150 -24.67 7.01 2.18
CA LEU A 150 -25.62 6.74 1.09
C LEU A 150 -26.10 5.28 1.09
N TYR A 151 -25.19 4.33 1.36
CA TYR A 151 -25.54 2.92 1.52
C TYR A 151 -26.57 2.71 2.65
N LEU A 152 -26.36 3.31 3.82
CA LEU A 152 -27.30 3.20 4.94
C LEU A 152 -28.69 3.77 4.63
N LYS A 153 -28.77 4.77 3.76
CA LYS A 153 -30.05 5.37 3.33
C LYS A 153 -30.76 4.52 2.27
N ALA A 154 -30.00 3.86 1.41
CA ALA A 154 -30.54 3.12 0.27
C ALA A 154 -30.79 1.63 0.56
N SER A 155 -30.04 1.03 1.49
CA SER A 155 -30.09 -0.41 1.74
C SER A 155 -31.15 -0.79 2.76
N ALA A 156 -31.90 -1.86 2.48
CA ALA A 156 -32.81 -2.49 3.44
C ALA A 156 -32.04 -3.17 4.58
N ILE A 157 -30.83 -3.70 4.30
CA ILE A 157 -29.96 -4.35 5.29
C ILE A 157 -28.81 -3.40 5.61
N LYS A 158 -28.81 -2.84 6.81
CA LYS A 158 -27.80 -1.89 7.30
C LYS A 158 -26.65 -2.64 7.94
N ARG A 159 -25.67 -3.05 7.15
CA ARG A 159 -24.45 -3.71 7.68
C ARG A 159 -23.53 -2.68 8.32
N PRO A 160 -22.92 -2.97 9.48
CA PRO A 160 -21.94 -2.10 10.09
C PRO A 160 -20.67 -1.98 9.25
N LEU A 161 -19.93 -0.88 9.42
CA LEU A 161 -18.65 -0.65 8.79
C LEU A 161 -17.52 -0.74 9.82
N LEU A 162 -16.65 -1.72 9.65
CA LEU A 162 -15.43 -1.87 10.43
C LEU A 162 -14.30 -1.09 9.76
N ILE A 163 -13.73 -0.12 10.46
CA ILE A 163 -12.64 0.73 9.97
C ILE A 163 -11.39 0.42 10.77
N ALA A 164 -10.39 -0.16 10.11
CA ALA A 164 -9.08 -0.43 10.69
C ALA A 164 -8.07 0.67 10.36
N ASP A 165 -7.03 0.82 11.21
CA ASP A 165 -5.90 1.76 11.06
C ASP A 165 -6.28 3.26 11.02
N LEU A 166 -7.47 3.62 11.47
CA LEU A 166 -7.86 5.00 11.74
C LEU A 166 -8.27 5.16 13.20
N LYS A 167 -7.85 6.24 13.82
CA LYS A 167 -8.26 6.61 15.18
C LYS A 167 -9.65 7.22 15.17
N GLU A 168 -10.38 7.00 16.24
CA GLU A 168 -11.73 7.53 16.42
C GLU A 168 -11.80 9.05 16.25
N GLU A 169 -10.85 9.79 16.82
CA GLU A 169 -10.82 11.25 16.75
C GLU A 169 -10.74 11.76 15.30
N HIS A 170 -9.99 11.02 14.45
CA HIS A 170 -9.87 11.37 13.03
C HIS A 170 -11.16 11.08 12.26
N ILE A 171 -11.82 9.98 12.59
CA ILE A 171 -13.12 9.62 12.01
C ILE A 171 -14.17 10.66 12.40
N ASP A 172 -14.24 11.04 13.69
CA ASP A 172 -15.17 12.05 14.19
C ASP A 172 -14.98 13.41 13.49
N ALA A 173 -13.72 13.83 13.31
CA ALA A 173 -13.42 15.05 12.57
C ALA A 173 -13.93 14.99 11.11
N LEU A 174 -13.74 13.85 10.43
CA LEU A 174 -14.26 13.66 9.07
C LEU A 174 -15.78 13.65 9.02
N LEU A 175 -16.46 13.01 9.99
CA LEU A 175 -17.93 12.97 10.07
C LEU A 175 -18.50 14.37 10.25
N GLN A 176 -17.90 15.19 11.11
CA GLN A 176 -18.30 16.58 11.34
C GLN A 176 -18.07 17.44 10.08
N GLN A 177 -16.87 17.33 9.48
CA GLN A 177 -16.53 18.06 8.26
C GLN A 177 -17.50 17.77 7.11
N GLU A 178 -17.94 16.51 6.97
CA GLU A 178 -18.81 16.05 5.90
C GLU A 178 -20.30 16.14 6.23
N GLY A 179 -20.68 16.51 7.47
CA GLY A 179 -22.07 16.64 7.91
C GLY A 179 -22.84 15.31 7.95
N ILE A 180 -22.17 14.21 8.29
CA ILE A 180 -22.73 12.84 8.28
C ILE A 180 -22.53 12.14 9.64
N THR A 181 -22.72 12.87 10.74
CA THR A 181 -22.51 12.33 12.09
C THR A 181 -23.54 11.26 12.50
N ASP A 182 -24.66 11.20 11.80
CA ASP A 182 -25.74 10.22 11.98
C ASP A 182 -25.31 8.77 11.75
N ILE A 183 -24.25 8.54 10.97
CA ILE A 183 -23.76 7.19 10.70
C ILE A 183 -22.87 6.62 11.81
N LYS A 184 -22.46 7.42 12.81
CA LYS A 184 -21.48 7.02 13.84
C LYS A 184 -21.88 5.74 14.58
N ALA A 185 -23.17 5.55 14.85
CA ALA A 185 -23.69 4.35 15.53
C ALA A 185 -23.47 3.04 14.73
N HIS A 186 -23.17 3.12 13.46
CA HIS A 186 -22.91 1.97 12.57
C HIS A 186 -21.42 1.75 12.29
N LEU A 187 -20.51 2.56 12.90
CA LEU A 187 -19.07 2.46 12.70
C LEU A 187 -18.42 1.72 13.87
N PHE A 188 -17.50 0.84 13.54
CA PHE A 188 -16.66 0.10 14.48
C PHE A 188 -15.20 0.34 14.13
N TYR A 189 -14.37 0.70 15.13
CA TYR A 189 -12.95 1.01 14.91
C TYR A 189 -12.09 0.34 15.99
N PRO A 190 -11.56 -0.84 15.69
CA PRO A 190 -10.74 -1.59 16.63
C PRO A 190 -9.33 -1.00 16.82
N GLY A 191 -9.02 0.14 16.16
CA GLY A 191 -7.67 0.69 16.11
C GLY A 191 -6.80 -0.01 15.09
N SER A 192 -5.50 -0.18 15.40
CA SER A 192 -4.56 -0.91 14.55
C SER A 192 -4.85 -2.41 14.58
N VAL A 193 -5.00 -3.00 13.41
CA VAL A 193 -5.16 -4.46 13.25
C VAL A 193 -3.86 -5.12 12.83
N SER A 194 -3.46 -6.18 13.50
CA SER A 194 -2.32 -6.98 13.08
C SER A 194 -2.66 -7.89 11.89
N TYR A 195 -1.65 -8.33 11.16
CA TYR A 195 -1.80 -9.31 10.08
C TYR A 195 -2.53 -10.60 10.52
N THR A 196 -2.40 -10.97 11.79
CA THR A 196 -3.11 -12.12 12.39
C THR A 196 -4.61 -11.92 12.42
N HIS A 197 -5.10 -10.71 12.59
CA HIS A 197 -6.52 -10.40 12.62
C HIS A 197 -7.14 -10.32 11.21
N LEU A 198 -6.34 -9.91 10.20
CA LEU A 198 -6.79 -9.91 8.79
C LEU A 198 -6.99 -11.31 8.20
N ARG A 199 -6.52 -12.37 8.89
CA ARG A 199 -6.72 -13.78 8.46
C ARG A 199 -8.13 -14.31 8.71
N ALA A 200 -8.94 -13.60 9.49
CA ALA A 200 -10.28 -14.03 9.89
C ALA A 200 -11.38 -13.69 8.85
N HIS A 201 -11.00 -13.21 7.64
CA HIS A 201 -11.95 -12.73 6.62
C HIS A 201 -11.75 -13.39 5.27
#